data_d9a44168f3632ff5ddac44f781a20f63
#
_entry.id   d9a44168f3632ff5ddac44f781a20f63
#
_cell.length_a   1.000
_cell.length_b   1.000
_cell.length_c   1.000
_cell.angle_alpha   90.00
_cell.angle_beta   90.00
_cell.angle_gamma   90.00
#
_symmetry.space_group_name_H-M   'P 1'
#
loop_
_entity.id
_entity.type
_entity.pdbx_description
1 polymer ?
#
loop_
_entity_poly.entity_id
_entity_poly.type
_entity_poly.pdbx_seq_one_letter_code
_entity_poly.pdbx_strand_id
1 'polypeptide(L)'
;MEDLEKNILVVIPVNEEHKKFLEERAASGDKNCCVRYVDGKEVTKADVEQANVIIGNVDPSLIAGAKKLELLQLNSAGADLYIKAGVMPKQAVLANATGAYGLAVSEHMLGLTFDLIRRLNQYHANQVEHVWKAMGNIISVEGSTILVLGLGDIGGDYARKVHALGAHVIGVRRTDREKPDYLDEQHTMDDLDSLLGRADIVAMVLPGGAATNHIMDERRLRLMKKGAYLINVGRGNAIDPDGLYKVLKEGHLGGCGLDVTEPEPLPADSPLWDLGNLVITPHVAGNFYLAETFERIVKIAGENLSAWANGTPYRNVVDFTTGYRK
;
A
#
# COMPACT_ATOMS: atom_id res chain seq x y z
N MET A 1 6.09 -28.12 -34.63
CA MET A 1 4.98 -27.85 -33.68
C MET A 1 4.52 -26.44 -34.01
N GLU A 2 3.27 -26.29 -34.45
CA GLU A 2 2.70 -24.95 -34.66
C GLU A 2 2.83 -24.20 -33.33
N ASP A 3 3.49 -23.05 -33.37
CA ASP A 3 3.65 -22.18 -32.21
C ASP A 3 2.25 -21.63 -31.87
N LEU A 4 1.59 -22.23 -30.90
CA LEU A 4 0.25 -21.84 -30.47
C LEU A 4 0.31 -20.38 -30.01
N GLU A 5 -0.51 -19.54 -30.63
CA GLU A 5 -0.65 -18.12 -30.29
C GLU A 5 -0.88 -17.95 -28.79
N LYS A 6 -0.06 -17.11 -28.16
CA LYS A 6 -0.15 -16.77 -26.73
C LYS A 6 -1.06 -15.57 -26.53
N ASN A 7 -1.99 -15.68 -25.59
CA ASN A 7 -2.97 -14.65 -25.31
C ASN A 7 -2.57 -13.82 -24.08
N ILE A 8 -2.46 -12.52 -24.27
CA ILE A 8 -2.21 -11.52 -23.23
C ILE A 8 -3.49 -10.74 -22.99
N LEU A 9 -4.01 -10.78 -21.77
CA LEU A 9 -5.21 -10.06 -21.34
C LEU A 9 -4.80 -8.84 -20.51
N VAL A 10 -5.14 -7.63 -20.97
CA VAL A 10 -4.89 -6.37 -20.27
C VAL A 10 -6.23 -5.83 -19.76
N VAL A 11 -6.36 -5.65 -18.44
CA VAL A 11 -7.59 -5.22 -17.77
C VAL A 11 -7.45 -3.89 -17.03
N ILE A 12 -6.32 -3.22 -17.18
CA ILE A 12 -6.10 -1.85 -16.67
C ILE A 12 -6.52 -0.82 -17.73
N PRO A 13 -6.94 0.41 -17.33
CA PRO A 13 -7.47 1.42 -18.27
C PRO A 13 -6.38 2.13 -19.05
N VAL A 14 -5.82 1.46 -20.07
CA VAL A 14 -4.72 1.93 -20.90
C VAL A 14 -5.20 2.86 -22.04
N ASN A 15 -4.40 3.90 -22.35
CA ASN A 15 -4.55 4.72 -23.56
C ASN A 15 -3.78 4.11 -24.74
N GLU A 16 -3.82 4.76 -25.92
CA GLU A 16 -3.18 4.25 -27.13
C GLU A 16 -1.65 4.19 -27.04
N GLU A 17 -1.01 5.10 -26.32
CA GLU A 17 0.44 5.07 -26.08
C GLU A 17 0.83 3.88 -25.21
N HIS A 18 0.06 3.61 -24.16
CA HIS A 18 0.24 2.45 -23.31
C HIS A 18 0.02 1.12 -24.07
N LYS A 19 -1.00 1.04 -24.94
CA LYS A 19 -1.25 -0.13 -25.78
C LYS A 19 -0.05 -0.42 -26.65
N LYS A 20 0.41 0.60 -27.40
CA LYS A 20 1.59 0.49 -28.25
C LYS A 20 2.82 0.03 -27.46
N PHE A 21 3.07 0.63 -26.29
CA PHE A 21 4.17 0.23 -25.43
C PHE A 21 4.07 -1.25 -25.00
N LEU A 22 2.89 -1.71 -24.56
CA LEU A 22 2.71 -3.09 -24.13
C LEU A 22 2.83 -4.08 -25.30
N GLU A 23 2.32 -3.75 -26.47
CA GLU A 23 2.43 -4.56 -27.70
C GLU A 23 3.90 -4.70 -28.14
N GLU A 24 4.68 -3.60 -28.11
CA GLU A 24 6.12 -3.64 -28.36
C GLU A 24 6.86 -4.54 -27.34
N ARG A 25 6.44 -4.54 -26.07
CA ARG A 25 7.01 -5.41 -25.04
C ARG A 25 6.62 -6.88 -25.23
N ALA A 26 5.38 -7.16 -25.65
CA ALA A 26 4.94 -8.50 -25.98
C ALA A 26 5.70 -9.08 -27.18
N ALA A 27 5.97 -8.25 -28.19
CA ALA A 27 6.69 -8.63 -29.40
C ALA A 27 8.24 -8.65 -29.24
N SER A 28 8.77 -8.38 -28.06
CA SER A 28 10.22 -8.30 -27.82
C SER A 28 10.94 -9.67 -27.83
N GLY A 29 10.20 -10.78 -27.81
CA GLY A 29 10.71 -12.15 -27.90
C GLY A 29 10.15 -12.91 -29.09
N ASP A 30 10.48 -14.20 -29.16
CA ASP A 30 10.10 -15.08 -30.31
C ASP A 30 8.68 -15.64 -30.21
N LYS A 31 7.88 -15.26 -29.16
CA LYS A 31 6.53 -15.77 -28.98
C LYS A 31 5.54 -15.08 -29.90
N ASN A 32 4.72 -15.86 -30.61
CA ASN A 32 3.56 -15.31 -31.32
C ASN A 32 2.48 -14.92 -30.31
N CYS A 33 2.17 -13.63 -30.18
CA CYS A 33 1.32 -13.07 -29.13
C CYS A 33 0.15 -12.28 -29.70
N CYS A 34 -1.03 -12.44 -29.10
CA CYS A 34 -2.20 -11.58 -29.29
C CYS A 34 -2.48 -10.83 -27.99
N VAL A 35 -2.60 -9.50 -28.06
CA VAL A 35 -2.94 -8.65 -26.90
C VAL A 35 -4.39 -8.23 -27.02
N ARG A 36 -5.16 -8.53 -25.96
CA ARG A 36 -6.57 -8.13 -25.83
C ARG A 36 -6.74 -7.17 -24.66
N TYR A 37 -7.54 -6.16 -24.88
CA TYR A 37 -7.88 -5.14 -23.88
C TYR A 37 -9.35 -5.29 -23.52
N VAL A 38 -9.64 -5.47 -22.22
CA VAL A 38 -11.00 -5.66 -21.69
C VAL A 38 -11.15 -4.77 -20.46
N ASP A 39 -12.30 -4.10 -20.29
CA ASP A 39 -12.58 -3.40 -19.04
C ASP A 39 -12.58 -4.41 -17.88
N GLY A 40 -11.86 -4.10 -16.80
CA GLY A 40 -11.74 -5.00 -15.65
C GLY A 40 -13.07 -5.43 -15.03
N LYS A 41 -14.14 -4.64 -15.22
CA LYS A 41 -15.51 -4.97 -14.77
C LYS A 41 -16.24 -5.95 -15.69
N GLU A 42 -15.78 -6.10 -16.91
CA GLU A 42 -16.40 -6.96 -17.94
C GLU A 42 -15.65 -8.28 -18.14
N VAL A 43 -14.56 -8.50 -17.41
CA VAL A 43 -13.75 -9.72 -17.51
C VAL A 43 -14.58 -10.94 -17.15
N THR A 44 -14.60 -11.91 -18.06
CA THR A 44 -15.27 -13.17 -17.88
C THR A 44 -14.32 -14.32 -17.54
N LYS A 45 -14.86 -15.42 -17.04
CA LYS A 45 -14.08 -16.64 -16.80
C LYS A 45 -13.42 -17.16 -18.08
N ALA A 46 -14.11 -17.06 -19.22
CA ALA A 46 -13.58 -17.49 -20.52
C ALA A 46 -12.36 -16.66 -20.94
N ASP A 47 -12.34 -15.35 -20.67
CA ASP A 47 -11.19 -14.49 -20.94
C ASP A 47 -9.97 -14.93 -20.14
N VAL A 48 -10.16 -15.22 -18.84
CA VAL A 48 -9.10 -15.66 -17.93
C VAL A 48 -8.57 -17.05 -18.29
N GLU A 49 -9.46 -18.00 -18.65
CA GLU A 49 -9.08 -19.36 -19.06
C GLU A 49 -8.26 -19.41 -20.36
N GLN A 50 -8.43 -18.43 -21.25
CA GLN A 50 -7.69 -18.35 -22.51
C GLN A 50 -6.33 -17.63 -22.33
N ALA A 51 -6.15 -16.83 -21.28
CA ALA A 51 -4.98 -16.00 -21.10
C ALA A 51 -3.73 -16.80 -20.65
N ASN A 52 -2.59 -16.50 -21.27
CA ASN A 52 -1.26 -16.89 -20.80
C ASN A 52 -0.67 -15.84 -19.86
N VAL A 53 -0.95 -14.58 -20.12
CA VAL A 53 -0.54 -13.43 -19.28
C VAL A 53 -1.79 -12.60 -18.97
N ILE A 54 -1.91 -12.17 -17.72
CA ILE A 54 -2.92 -11.17 -17.31
C ILE A 54 -2.19 -9.99 -16.70
N ILE A 55 -2.52 -8.77 -17.19
CA ILE A 55 -2.04 -7.50 -16.66
C ILE A 55 -3.21 -6.75 -16.04
N GLY A 56 -3.19 -6.64 -14.73
CA GLY A 56 -4.21 -6.02 -13.89
C GLY A 56 -4.83 -6.98 -12.88
N ASN A 57 -5.60 -6.42 -11.96
CA ASN A 57 -6.29 -7.19 -10.95
C ASN A 57 -7.60 -7.75 -11.52
N VAL A 58 -7.82 -9.04 -11.41
CA VAL A 58 -9.07 -9.74 -11.74
C VAL A 58 -9.60 -10.44 -10.49
N ASP A 59 -10.89 -10.72 -10.46
CA ASP A 59 -11.48 -11.46 -9.33
C ASP A 59 -10.73 -12.79 -9.12
N PRO A 60 -10.20 -13.06 -7.91
CA PRO A 60 -9.47 -14.29 -7.61
C PRO A 60 -10.24 -15.57 -7.93
N SER A 61 -11.57 -15.54 -7.85
CA SER A 61 -12.43 -16.68 -8.17
C SER A 61 -12.36 -17.08 -9.65
N LEU A 62 -12.03 -16.16 -10.55
CA LEU A 62 -11.89 -16.41 -11.99
C LEU A 62 -10.55 -17.09 -12.31
N ILE A 63 -9.53 -16.92 -11.45
CA ILE A 63 -8.17 -17.44 -11.68
C ILE A 63 -8.07 -18.92 -11.34
N ALA A 64 -8.84 -19.37 -10.36
CA ALA A 64 -8.86 -20.77 -9.96
C ALA A 64 -9.26 -21.67 -11.16
N GLY A 65 -8.31 -22.42 -11.69
CA GLY A 65 -8.53 -23.27 -12.88
C GLY A 65 -8.01 -22.69 -14.21
N ALA A 66 -7.39 -21.53 -14.23
CA ALA A 66 -6.74 -20.95 -15.40
C ALA A 66 -5.48 -21.74 -15.80
N LYS A 67 -5.66 -22.88 -16.47
CA LYS A 67 -4.58 -23.83 -16.78
C LYS A 67 -3.51 -23.31 -17.71
N LYS A 68 -3.82 -22.30 -18.52
CA LYS A 68 -2.89 -21.68 -19.48
C LYS A 68 -2.08 -20.54 -18.87
N LEU A 69 -2.48 -20.03 -17.69
CA LEU A 69 -1.86 -18.85 -17.08
C LEU A 69 -0.41 -19.14 -16.71
N GLU A 70 0.49 -18.29 -17.18
CA GLU A 70 1.94 -18.31 -16.94
C GLU A 70 2.37 -17.14 -16.04
N LEU A 71 1.74 -15.95 -16.23
CA LEU A 71 2.03 -14.73 -15.47
C LEU A 71 0.74 -13.98 -15.12
N LEU A 72 0.56 -13.66 -13.83
CA LEU A 72 -0.38 -12.64 -13.36
C LEU A 72 0.43 -11.44 -12.85
N GLN A 73 0.38 -10.33 -13.58
CA GLN A 73 0.95 -9.06 -13.19
C GLN A 73 -0.14 -8.19 -12.58
N LEU A 74 -0.12 -8.05 -11.24
CA LEU A 74 -1.06 -7.17 -10.56
C LEU A 74 -0.75 -5.70 -10.83
N ASN A 75 -1.78 -4.87 -10.88
CA ASN A 75 -1.64 -3.42 -10.84
C ASN A 75 -1.58 -2.86 -9.40
N SER A 76 -1.83 -3.67 -8.37
CA SER A 76 -1.67 -3.33 -6.96
C SER A 76 -0.30 -3.72 -6.41
N ALA A 77 0.12 -3.08 -5.32
CA ALA A 77 1.26 -3.50 -4.51
C ALA A 77 0.88 -4.65 -3.56
N GLY A 78 -0.36 -4.65 -3.04
CA GLY A 78 -0.89 -5.73 -2.22
C GLY A 78 -1.28 -6.95 -3.06
N ALA A 79 -1.02 -8.15 -2.53
CA ALA A 79 -1.34 -9.42 -3.18
C ALA A 79 -2.17 -10.35 -2.28
N ASP A 80 -2.72 -9.85 -1.19
CA ASP A 80 -3.35 -10.61 -0.10
C ASP A 80 -4.46 -11.56 -0.57
N LEU A 81 -5.23 -11.16 -1.60
CA LEU A 81 -6.30 -11.97 -2.14
C LEU A 81 -5.80 -13.13 -3.00
N TYR A 82 -4.64 -12.98 -3.63
CA TYR A 82 -4.09 -13.92 -4.62
C TYR A 82 -3.17 -14.97 -4.01
N ILE A 83 -2.58 -14.71 -2.83
CA ILE A 83 -1.71 -15.67 -2.14
C ILE A 83 -2.47 -16.72 -1.34
N LYS A 84 -3.81 -16.62 -1.26
CA LYS A 84 -4.66 -17.63 -0.60
C LYS A 84 -4.54 -18.97 -1.31
N ALA A 85 -4.55 -20.04 -0.53
CA ALA A 85 -4.45 -21.40 -1.05
C ALA A 85 -5.52 -21.69 -2.12
N GLY A 86 -5.10 -22.25 -3.25
CA GLY A 86 -5.99 -22.64 -4.34
C GLY A 86 -6.39 -21.53 -5.32
N VAL A 87 -5.97 -20.27 -5.10
CA VAL A 87 -6.25 -19.16 -6.04
C VAL A 87 -5.33 -19.24 -7.25
N MET A 88 -4.02 -19.21 -7.03
CA MET A 88 -3.06 -19.21 -8.14
C MET A 88 -2.78 -20.63 -8.67
N PRO A 89 -2.78 -20.82 -9.99
CA PRO A 89 -2.29 -22.05 -10.60
C PRO A 89 -0.82 -22.27 -10.27
N LYS A 90 -0.43 -23.53 -10.02
CA LYS A 90 0.95 -23.87 -9.57
C LYS A 90 2.05 -23.44 -10.53
N GLN A 91 1.74 -23.42 -11.85
CA GLN A 91 2.69 -23.03 -12.90
C GLN A 91 2.80 -21.53 -13.10
N ALA A 92 1.84 -20.74 -12.59
CA ALA A 92 1.78 -19.32 -12.85
C ALA A 92 2.63 -18.52 -11.86
N VAL A 93 3.33 -17.52 -12.37
CA VAL A 93 4.04 -16.52 -11.56
C VAL A 93 3.08 -15.40 -11.20
N LEU A 94 3.11 -15.00 -9.93
CA LEU A 94 2.43 -13.80 -9.44
C LEU A 94 3.46 -12.69 -9.25
N ALA A 95 3.25 -11.55 -9.90
CA ALA A 95 4.06 -10.33 -9.72
C ALA A 95 3.15 -9.15 -9.38
N ASN A 96 3.67 -8.19 -8.60
CA ASN A 96 2.91 -7.02 -8.17
C ASN A 96 3.55 -5.71 -8.65
N ALA A 97 2.87 -4.58 -8.41
CA ALA A 97 3.32 -3.25 -8.83
C ALA A 97 4.09 -2.50 -7.72
N THR A 98 4.83 -3.20 -6.85
CA THR A 98 5.71 -2.55 -5.87
C THR A 98 6.71 -1.64 -6.58
N GLY A 99 6.83 -0.39 -6.12
CA GLY A 99 7.65 0.67 -6.75
C GLY A 99 6.81 1.68 -7.55
N ALA A 100 5.51 1.43 -7.75
CA ALA A 100 4.62 2.38 -8.41
C ALA A 100 4.02 3.40 -7.44
N TYR A 101 3.79 3.01 -6.20
CA TYR A 101 2.94 3.72 -5.25
C TYR A 101 3.68 4.65 -4.29
N GLY A 102 5.00 4.55 -4.21
CA GLY A 102 5.82 5.30 -3.24
C GLY A 102 5.50 6.79 -3.23
N LEU A 103 5.42 7.42 -4.40
CA LEU A 103 5.14 8.86 -4.52
C LEU A 103 3.76 9.22 -3.96
N ALA A 104 2.69 8.67 -4.53
CA ALA A 104 1.32 9.05 -4.17
C ALA A 104 1.01 8.78 -2.70
N VAL A 105 1.31 7.57 -2.22
CA VAL A 105 0.98 7.17 -0.85
C VAL A 105 1.81 7.93 0.19
N SER A 106 3.10 8.16 -0.08
CA SER A 106 3.93 8.94 0.86
C SER A 106 3.51 10.42 0.94
N GLU A 107 3.01 11.00 -0.15
CA GLU A 107 2.43 12.35 -0.13
C GLU A 107 1.10 12.38 0.62
N HIS A 108 0.26 11.36 0.46
CA HIS A 108 -0.96 11.21 1.25
C HIS A 108 -0.64 11.10 2.76
N MET A 109 0.40 10.33 3.13
CA MET A 109 0.89 10.26 4.51
C MET A 109 1.35 11.62 5.03
N LEU A 110 2.05 12.42 4.22
CA LEU A 110 2.40 13.80 4.59
C LEU A 110 1.15 14.66 4.78
N GLY A 111 0.16 14.54 3.90
CA GLY A 111 -1.13 15.21 4.04
C GLY A 111 -1.78 14.89 5.38
N LEU A 112 -1.93 13.60 5.72
CA LEU A 112 -2.46 13.17 7.03
C LEU A 112 -1.61 13.67 8.20
N THR A 113 -0.27 13.65 8.04
CA THR A 113 0.64 14.16 9.07
C THR A 113 0.34 15.63 9.37
N PHE A 114 0.34 16.48 8.35
CA PHE A 114 0.10 17.92 8.53
C PHE A 114 -1.33 18.22 8.97
N ASP A 115 -2.32 17.50 8.47
CA ASP A 115 -3.71 17.64 8.88
C ASP A 115 -3.86 17.45 10.39
N LEU A 116 -3.28 16.38 10.93
CA LEU A 116 -3.34 16.05 12.34
C LEU A 116 -2.54 17.00 13.22
N ILE A 117 -1.23 17.18 12.94
CA ILE A 117 -0.36 17.99 13.81
C ILE A 117 -0.71 19.47 13.80
N ARG A 118 -1.33 19.97 12.72
CA ARG A 118 -1.82 21.35 12.56
C ARG A 118 -3.30 21.49 12.90
N ARG A 119 -4.01 20.37 13.22
CA ARG A 119 -5.44 20.30 13.56
C ARG A 119 -6.37 20.84 12.46
N LEU A 120 -6.00 20.62 11.17
CA LEU A 120 -6.75 21.19 10.04
C LEU A 120 -8.15 20.59 9.96
N ASN A 121 -8.29 19.29 10.22
CA ASN A 121 -9.58 18.60 10.32
C ASN A 121 -10.52 19.26 11.36
N GLN A 122 -9.97 19.64 12.54
CA GLN A 122 -10.74 20.30 13.60
C GLN A 122 -11.11 21.74 13.22
N TYR A 123 -10.22 22.45 12.54
CA TYR A 123 -10.52 23.78 12.01
C TYR A 123 -11.56 23.72 10.89
N HIS A 124 -11.52 22.67 10.06
CA HIS A 124 -12.55 22.45 9.05
C HIS A 124 -13.93 22.20 9.70
N ALA A 125 -14.00 21.38 10.75
CA ALA A 125 -15.24 21.20 11.52
C ALA A 125 -15.74 22.53 12.11
N ASN A 126 -14.85 23.33 12.72
CA ASN A 126 -15.22 24.66 13.20
C ASN A 126 -15.72 25.59 12.07
N GLN A 127 -15.12 25.51 10.87
CA GLN A 127 -15.57 26.30 9.70
C GLN A 127 -17.00 25.93 9.29
N VAL A 128 -17.33 24.64 9.28
CA VAL A 128 -18.70 24.18 8.97
C VAL A 128 -19.71 24.72 9.95
N GLU A 129 -19.35 24.79 11.25
CA GLU A 129 -20.18 25.32 12.33
C GLU A 129 -20.09 26.85 12.50
N HIS A 130 -19.36 27.57 11.63
CA HIS A 130 -19.11 29.01 11.69
C HIS A 130 -18.45 29.44 13.02
N VAL A 131 -17.59 28.61 13.62
CA VAL A 131 -16.91 28.86 14.90
C VAL A 131 -15.49 29.37 14.66
N TRP A 132 -15.22 30.62 15.09
CA TRP A 132 -13.87 31.22 15.10
C TRP A 132 -13.18 30.96 16.43
N LYS A 133 -12.45 29.82 16.52
CA LYS A 133 -11.81 29.37 17.78
C LYS A 133 -10.47 28.70 17.52
N ALA A 134 -9.45 29.06 18.30
CA ALA A 134 -8.16 28.37 18.30
C ALA A 134 -8.26 26.99 18.99
N MET A 135 -7.62 25.96 18.41
CA MET A 135 -7.67 24.56 18.89
C MET A 135 -6.49 24.19 19.80
N GLY A 136 -5.68 25.16 20.24
CA GLY A 136 -4.58 24.96 21.19
C GLY A 136 -3.26 24.60 20.53
N ASN A 137 -2.38 23.92 21.28
CA ASN A 137 -1.00 23.65 20.89
C ASN A 137 -0.92 22.68 19.69
N ILE A 138 0.10 22.92 18.89
CA ILE A 138 0.48 22.13 17.72
C ILE A 138 1.93 21.69 17.84
N ILE A 139 2.34 20.70 17.04
CA ILE A 139 3.76 20.32 16.92
C ILE A 139 4.25 20.57 15.49
N SER A 140 5.58 20.51 15.29
CA SER A 140 6.21 20.60 13.97
C SER A 140 6.78 19.25 13.58
N VAL A 141 6.92 18.98 12.28
CA VAL A 141 7.72 17.87 11.76
C VAL A 141 9.19 18.10 12.08
N GLU A 142 9.67 19.34 11.90
CA GLU A 142 11.03 19.72 12.29
C GLU A 142 11.23 19.54 13.80
N GLY A 143 12.26 18.77 14.15
CA GLY A 143 12.60 18.44 15.54
C GLY A 143 11.72 17.33 16.18
N SER A 144 10.69 16.82 15.49
CA SER A 144 9.93 15.66 15.96
C SER A 144 10.68 14.36 15.69
N THR A 145 10.45 13.36 16.55
CA THR A 145 10.87 11.99 16.30
C THR A 145 9.74 11.22 15.58
N ILE A 146 10.05 10.71 14.40
CA ILE A 146 9.08 9.94 13.58
C ILE A 146 9.56 8.51 13.46
N LEU A 147 8.72 7.57 13.94
CA LEU A 147 8.93 6.14 13.84
C LEU A 147 8.19 5.59 12.61
N VAL A 148 8.91 5.05 11.64
CA VAL A 148 8.35 4.48 10.41
C VAL A 148 8.40 2.96 10.48
N LEU A 149 7.23 2.33 10.58
CA LEU A 149 7.07 0.88 10.60
C LEU A 149 6.87 0.36 9.18
N GLY A 150 7.91 -0.26 8.62
CA GLY A 150 7.96 -0.75 7.24
C GLY A 150 8.68 0.21 6.30
N LEU A 151 9.92 -0.14 5.96
CA LEU A 151 10.82 0.63 5.07
C LEU A 151 10.85 0.04 3.65
N GLY A 152 9.68 -0.22 3.09
CA GLY A 152 9.52 -0.57 1.67
C GLY A 152 9.53 0.66 0.77
N ASP A 153 8.93 0.54 -0.41
CA ASP A 153 8.76 1.63 -1.38
C ASP A 153 8.11 2.87 -0.76
N ILE A 154 6.95 2.70 -0.14
CA ILE A 154 6.16 3.78 0.45
C ILE A 154 6.81 4.35 1.72
N GLY A 155 7.14 3.48 2.68
CA GLY A 155 7.68 3.92 3.97
C GLY A 155 9.07 4.52 3.85
N GLY A 156 9.90 4.03 2.92
CA GLY A 156 11.20 4.63 2.62
C GLY A 156 11.05 6.02 2.00
N ASP A 157 10.09 6.20 1.10
CA ASP A 157 9.83 7.50 0.46
C ASP A 157 9.26 8.53 1.45
N TYR A 158 8.35 8.10 2.35
CA TYR A 158 7.86 8.93 3.45
C TYR A 158 8.99 9.31 4.42
N ALA A 159 9.81 8.34 4.85
CA ALA A 159 10.94 8.57 5.74
C ALA A 159 11.91 9.61 5.18
N ARG A 160 12.27 9.50 3.89
CA ARG A 160 13.13 10.47 3.19
C ARG A 160 12.52 11.87 3.18
N LYS A 161 11.20 11.99 2.95
CA LYS A 161 10.49 13.28 2.91
C LYS A 161 10.47 13.95 4.29
N VAL A 162 10.12 13.22 5.35
CA VAL A 162 10.07 13.80 6.70
C VAL A 162 11.47 14.09 7.25
N HIS A 163 12.49 13.30 6.88
CA HIS A 163 13.89 13.63 7.17
C HIS A 163 14.31 14.95 6.52
N ALA A 164 13.95 15.15 5.25
CA ALA A 164 14.20 16.43 4.56
C ALA A 164 13.47 17.63 5.18
N LEU A 165 12.39 17.38 5.93
CA LEU A 165 11.67 18.39 6.72
C LEU A 165 12.22 18.59 8.14
N GLY A 166 13.34 17.94 8.47
CA GLY A 166 14.06 18.14 9.75
C GLY A 166 13.59 17.23 10.88
N ALA A 167 12.88 16.13 10.60
CA ALA A 167 12.54 15.11 11.59
C ALA A 167 13.75 14.23 11.93
N HIS A 168 13.81 13.75 13.19
CA HIS A 168 14.63 12.60 13.57
C HIS A 168 13.88 11.32 13.20
N VAL A 169 14.40 10.55 12.25
CA VAL A 169 13.67 9.41 11.66
C VAL A 169 14.22 8.08 12.16
N ILE A 170 13.37 7.31 12.84
CA ILE A 170 13.63 5.95 13.26
C ILE A 170 12.90 5.01 12.30
N GLY A 171 13.62 4.15 11.60
CA GLY A 171 13.04 3.19 10.67
C GLY A 171 13.02 1.77 11.24
N VAL A 172 11.90 1.07 11.09
CA VAL A 172 11.78 -0.35 11.47
C VAL A 172 11.50 -1.21 10.26
N ARG A 173 12.24 -2.30 10.13
CA ARG A 173 12.09 -3.28 9.03
C ARG A 173 12.19 -4.72 9.54
N ARG A 174 11.72 -5.66 8.71
CA ARG A 174 11.71 -7.08 9.07
C ARG A 174 13.11 -7.69 9.19
N THR A 175 14.02 -7.30 8.31
CA THR A 175 15.37 -7.85 8.23
C THR A 175 16.39 -6.74 8.29
N ASP A 176 17.48 -6.98 8.97
CA ASP A 176 18.60 -6.05 9.00
C ASP A 176 19.20 -5.90 7.60
N ARG A 177 19.47 -4.65 7.20
CA ARG A 177 20.10 -4.24 5.93
C ARG A 177 20.87 -2.96 6.19
N GLU A 178 21.71 -2.58 5.24
CA GLU A 178 22.38 -1.29 5.28
C GLU A 178 21.36 -0.15 5.51
N LYS A 179 21.69 0.73 6.47
CA LYS A 179 20.84 1.85 6.87
C LYS A 179 20.97 2.95 5.81
N PRO A 180 19.84 3.38 5.20
CA PRO A 180 19.84 4.52 4.28
C PRO A 180 20.21 5.84 4.99
N ASP A 181 20.78 6.78 4.26
CA ASP A 181 21.24 8.08 4.78
C ASP A 181 20.11 8.96 5.35
N TYR A 182 18.88 8.74 4.91
CA TYR A 182 17.69 9.46 5.40
C TYR A 182 17.10 8.88 6.70
N LEU A 183 17.74 7.90 7.31
CA LEU A 183 17.38 7.41 8.64
C LEU A 183 18.47 7.80 9.65
N ASP A 184 18.06 8.32 10.78
CA ASP A 184 18.94 8.52 11.93
C ASP A 184 19.20 7.19 12.63
N GLU A 185 18.15 6.35 12.79
CA GLU A 185 18.25 5.03 13.40
C GLU A 185 17.52 3.97 12.57
N GLN A 186 18.02 2.74 12.59
CA GLN A 186 17.36 1.57 12.00
C GLN A 186 17.29 0.44 13.01
N HIS A 187 16.11 -0.19 13.11
CA HIS A 187 15.81 -1.26 14.04
C HIS A 187 15.01 -2.38 13.37
N THR A 188 14.81 -3.46 14.10
CA THR A 188 13.90 -4.56 13.73
C THR A 188 12.61 -4.51 14.54
N MET A 189 11.65 -5.37 14.20
CA MET A 189 10.36 -5.42 14.89
C MET A 189 10.49 -5.87 16.37
N ASP A 190 11.58 -6.50 16.75
CA ASP A 190 11.84 -6.95 18.12
C ASP A 190 12.00 -5.75 19.07
N ASP A 191 12.44 -4.61 18.55
CA ASP A 191 12.66 -3.38 19.33
C ASP A 191 11.39 -2.51 19.45
N LEU A 192 10.27 -2.87 18.79
CA LEU A 192 9.09 -2.01 18.60
C LEU A 192 8.60 -1.40 19.92
N ASP A 193 8.42 -2.22 20.96
CA ASP A 193 7.88 -1.75 22.24
C ASP A 193 8.73 -0.66 22.90
N SER A 194 10.06 -0.74 22.75
CA SER A 194 10.99 0.26 23.26
C SER A 194 11.01 1.57 22.46
N LEU A 195 10.65 1.52 21.18
CA LEU A 195 10.67 2.65 20.26
C LEU A 195 9.40 3.49 20.34
N LEU A 196 8.25 2.86 20.65
CA LEU A 196 6.95 3.55 20.68
C LEU A 196 6.93 4.76 21.60
N GLY A 197 7.52 4.65 22.80
CA GLY A 197 7.61 5.74 23.77
C GLY A 197 8.56 6.87 23.40
N ARG A 198 9.32 6.74 22.29
CA ARG A 198 10.26 7.76 21.81
C ARG A 198 9.65 8.62 20.71
N ALA A 199 8.66 8.13 19.99
CA ALA A 199 8.11 8.75 18.81
C ALA A 199 7.01 9.78 19.12
N ASP A 200 7.06 10.93 18.44
CA ASP A 200 5.99 11.92 18.41
C ASP A 200 4.94 11.55 17.34
N ILE A 201 5.39 10.86 16.28
CA ILE A 201 4.55 10.35 15.21
C ILE A 201 4.98 8.93 14.89
N VAL A 202 4.02 8.00 14.84
CA VAL A 202 4.22 6.63 14.37
C VAL A 202 3.52 6.47 13.01
N ALA A 203 4.26 6.12 11.97
CA ALA A 203 3.77 5.95 10.62
C ALA A 203 3.88 4.48 10.19
N MET A 204 2.75 3.85 9.86
CA MET A 204 2.65 2.43 9.56
C MET A 204 2.42 2.19 8.08
N VAL A 205 3.31 1.38 7.50
CA VAL A 205 3.23 0.90 6.10
C VAL A 205 3.50 -0.61 6.09
N LEU A 206 2.89 -1.30 7.04
CA LEU A 206 3.07 -2.73 7.20
C LEU A 206 2.13 -3.51 6.27
N PRO A 207 2.56 -4.67 5.80
CA PRO A 207 1.72 -5.60 5.04
C PRO A 207 0.64 -6.24 5.89
N GLY A 208 -0.37 -6.79 5.24
CA GLY A 208 -1.27 -7.75 5.85
C GLY A 208 -0.58 -9.09 6.09
N GLY A 209 -1.00 -9.77 7.14
CA GLY A 209 -0.52 -11.10 7.47
C GLY A 209 -0.60 -11.41 8.97
N ALA A 210 -0.45 -12.68 9.33
CA ALA A 210 -0.57 -13.11 10.72
C ALA A 210 0.42 -12.40 11.67
N ALA A 211 1.62 -12.10 11.20
CA ALA A 211 2.67 -11.45 12.00
C ALA A 211 2.40 -9.96 12.27
N THR A 212 1.51 -9.33 11.50
CA THR A 212 1.19 -7.90 11.62
C THR A 212 -0.24 -7.66 12.08
N ASN A 213 -1.03 -8.72 12.23
CA ASN A 213 -2.40 -8.62 12.70
C ASN A 213 -2.44 -8.09 14.13
N HIS A 214 -3.16 -6.99 14.36
CA HIS A 214 -3.24 -6.26 15.63
C HIS A 214 -1.87 -6.04 16.30
N ILE A 215 -0.84 -5.81 15.46
CA ILE A 215 0.49 -5.51 15.99
C ILE A 215 0.49 -4.23 16.83
N MET A 216 -0.41 -3.31 16.56
CA MET A 216 -0.74 -2.15 17.39
C MET A 216 -2.03 -2.44 18.17
N ASP A 217 -1.93 -3.31 19.18
CA ASP A 217 -2.96 -3.56 20.16
C ASP A 217 -3.10 -2.40 21.16
N GLU A 218 -4.13 -2.42 22.03
CA GLU A 218 -4.34 -1.38 23.04
C GLU A 218 -3.09 -1.17 23.93
N ARG A 219 -2.38 -2.25 24.30
CA ARG A 219 -1.16 -2.15 25.10
C ARG A 219 -0.08 -1.34 24.39
N ARG A 220 0.19 -1.62 23.13
CA ARG A 220 1.19 -0.89 22.33
C ARG A 220 0.77 0.54 22.00
N LEU A 221 -0.51 0.76 21.75
CA LEU A 221 -1.04 2.12 21.60
C LEU A 221 -0.82 2.96 22.86
N ARG A 222 -0.91 2.36 24.03
CA ARG A 222 -0.62 3.02 25.32
C ARG A 222 0.88 3.21 25.62
N LEU A 223 1.78 2.46 24.94
CA LEU A 223 3.22 2.70 25.00
C LEU A 223 3.67 3.93 24.20
N MET A 224 2.86 4.40 23.25
CA MET A 224 3.14 5.64 22.55
C MET A 224 3.13 6.83 23.51
N LYS A 225 3.89 7.88 23.19
CA LYS A 225 3.86 9.12 23.99
C LYS A 225 2.44 9.65 24.12
N LYS A 226 2.10 10.19 25.29
CA LYS A 226 0.85 10.94 25.44
C LYS A 226 0.84 12.13 24.48
N GLY A 227 -0.20 12.23 23.66
CA GLY A 227 -0.32 13.27 22.64
C GLY A 227 0.38 12.94 21.30
N ALA A 228 0.98 11.76 21.15
CA ALA A 228 1.55 11.30 19.90
C ALA A 228 0.48 11.06 18.83
N TYR A 229 0.91 11.03 17.57
CA TYR A 229 0.06 10.80 16.41
C TYR A 229 0.36 9.45 15.77
N LEU A 230 -0.68 8.80 15.25
CA LEU A 230 -0.57 7.53 14.53
C LEU A 230 -1.09 7.69 13.10
N ILE A 231 -0.35 7.17 12.12
CA ILE A 231 -0.77 7.16 10.71
C ILE A 231 -0.68 5.73 10.19
N ASN A 232 -1.74 5.22 9.57
CA ASN A 232 -1.74 3.90 8.95
C ASN A 232 -2.28 3.97 7.51
N VAL A 233 -1.41 3.63 6.57
CA VAL A 233 -1.73 3.47 5.13
C VAL A 233 -1.35 2.08 4.62
N GLY A 234 -1.00 1.16 5.53
CA GLY A 234 -0.62 -0.21 5.20
C GLY A 234 -1.81 -1.14 5.07
N ARG A 235 -2.26 -1.68 6.21
CA ARG A 235 -3.46 -2.53 6.32
C ARG A 235 -4.23 -2.21 7.60
N GLY A 236 -5.56 -2.20 7.51
CA GLY A 236 -6.44 -1.89 8.63
C GLY A 236 -6.24 -2.83 9.82
N ASN A 237 -6.15 -4.12 9.53
CA ASN A 237 -5.96 -5.16 10.56
C ASN A 237 -4.62 -5.11 11.31
N ALA A 238 -3.74 -4.18 11.00
CA ALA A 238 -2.53 -3.95 11.78
C ALA A 238 -2.81 -3.22 13.11
N ILE A 239 -3.97 -2.59 13.26
CA ILE A 239 -4.40 -1.88 14.47
C ILE A 239 -5.65 -2.56 15.03
N ASP A 240 -5.68 -2.79 16.35
CA ASP A 240 -6.89 -3.17 17.06
C ASP A 240 -7.86 -1.97 17.09
N PRO A 241 -9.03 -2.05 16.42
CA PRO A 241 -9.96 -0.92 16.32
C PRO A 241 -10.56 -0.52 17.68
N ASP A 242 -10.83 -1.47 18.55
CA ASP A 242 -11.39 -1.21 19.89
C ASP A 242 -10.36 -0.52 20.79
N GLY A 243 -9.12 -0.98 20.74
CA GLY A 243 -8.00 -0.36 21.45
C GLY A 243 -7.74 1.06 20.95
N LEU A 244 -7.78 1.26 19.63
CA LEU A 244 -7.62 2.59 19.01
C LEU A 244 -8.73 3.56 19.45
N TYR A 245 -9.99 3.12 19.40
CA TYR A 245 -11.13 3.93 19.86
C TYR A 245 -10.94 4.41 21.31
N LYS A 246 -10.55 3.51 22.23
CA LYS A 246 -10.34 3.85 23.63
C LYS A 246 -9.25 4.91 23.82
N VAL A 247 -8.07 4.70 23.24
CA VAL A 247 -6.93 5.63 23.44
C VAL A 247 -7.16 6.99 22.79
N LEU A 248 -7.90 7.06 21.66
CA LEU A 248 -8.28 8.32 21.05
C LEU A 248 -9.36 9.05 21.86
N LYS A 249 -10.39 8.34 22.31
CA LYS A 249 -11.48 8.90 23.12
C LYS A 249 -11.00 9.44 24.47
N GLU A 250 -10.05 8.76 25.10
CA GLU A 250 -9.43 9.19 26.36
C GLU A 250 -8.44 10.35 26.16
N GLY A 251 -8.07 10.69 24.90
CA GLY A 251 -7.08 11.71 24.60
C GLY A 251 -5.65 11.29 24.96
N HIS A 252 -5.36 9.99 25.04
CA HIS A 252 -4.00 9.49 25.20
C HIS A 252 -3.18 9.79 23.93
N LEU A 253 -3.71 9.49 22.74
CA LEU A 253 -3.14 9.94 21.47
C LEU A 253 -3.69 11.31 21.08
N GLY A 254 -2.84 12.14 20.48
CA GLY A 254 -3.20 13.46 19.94
C GLY A 254 -4.12 13.36 18.73
N GLY A 255 -3.96 12.30 17.93
CA GLY A 255 -4.81 12.00 16.79
C GLY A 255 -4.32 10.78 16.00
N CYS A 256 -5.18 10.35 15.06
CA CYS A 256 -4.88 9.24 14.16
C CYS A 256 -5.34 9.55 12.72
N GLY A 257 -4.56 9.12 11.72
CA GLY A 257 -4.91 9.18 10.30
C GLY A 257 -4.94 7.77 9.71
N LEU A 258 -6.08 7.36 9.18
CA LEU A 258 -6.29 6.04 8.61
C LEU A 258 -6.69 6.16 7.14
N ASP A 259 -5.92 5.54 6.24
CA ASP A 259 -6.40 5.27 4.87
C ASP A 259 -6.98 3.86 4.75
N VAL A 260 -6.79 3.03 5.78
CA VAL A 260 -7.23 1.64 5.85
C VAL A 260 -7.83 1.35 7.23
N THR A 261 -8.89 0.53 7.27
CA THR A 261 -9.63 0.20 8.49
C THR A 261 -9.87 -1.30 8.63
N GLU A 262 -10.32 -1.72 9.80
CA GLU A 262 -10.84 -3.07 10.06
C GLU A 262 -12.19 -2.99 10.79
N PRO A 263 -13.29 -3.52 10.18
CA PRO A 263 -13.34 -4.06 8.81
C PRO A 263 -13.22 -2.95 7.74
N GLU A 264 -13.10 -3.38 6.49
CA GLU A 264 -13.08 -2.48 5.33
C GLU A 264 -14.10 -2.98 4.29
N PRO A 265 -15.10 -2.17 3.89
CA PRO A 265 -15.37 -0.79 4.33
C PRO A 265 -15.72 -0.67 5.81
N LEU A 266 -15.37 0.50 6.43
CA LEU A 266 -15.76 0.78 7.80
C LEU A 266 -17.30 0.91 7.91
N PRO A 267 -17.97 0.15 8.80
CA PRO A 267 -19.42 0.22 8.98
C PRO A 267 -19.91 1.63 9.33
N ALA A 268 -21.08 2.00 8.83
CA ALA A 268 -21.65 3.33 9.02
C ALA A 268 -21.97 3.66 10.50
N ASP A 269 -22.17 2.65 11.32
CA ASP A 269 -22.42 2.75 12.77
C ASP A 269 -21.16 2.64 13.62
N SER A 270 -19.97 2.61 13.01
CA SER A 270 -18.71 2.56 13.76
C SER A 270 -18.51 3.83 14.58
N PRO A 271 -18.17 3.69 15.89
CA PRO A 271 -17.93 4.84 16.74
C PRO A 271 -16.65 5.62 16.37
N LEU A 272 -15.83 5.08 15.49
CA LEU A 272 -14.65 5.77 14.98
C LEU A 272 -15.01 7.03 14.18
N TRP A 273 -16.17 7.05 13.51
CA TRP A 273 -16.62 8.22 12.74
C TRP A 273 -16.84 9.48 13.60
N ASP A 274 -17.15 9.31 14.87
CA ASP A 274 -17.49 10.41 15.79
C ASP A 274 -16.27 11.03 16.49
N LEU A 275 -15.06 10.51 16.23
CA LEU A 275 -13.85 10.99 16.87
C LEU A 275 -13.25 12.20 16.15
N GLY A 276 -13.32 13.38 16.77
CA GLY A 276 -12.80 14.63 16.20
C GLY A 276 -11.27 14.71 16.04
N ASN A 277 -10.53 13.75 16.58
CA ASN A 277 -9.08 13.60 16.44
C ASN A 277 -8.68 12.43 15.54
N LEU A 278 -9.62 11.91 14.74
CA LEU A 278 -9.41 10.88 13.74
C LEU A 278 -9.73 11.41 12.34
N VAL A 279 -8.85 11.13 11.39
CA VAL A 279 -9.04 11.39 9.96
C VAL A 279 -9.09 10.05 9.24
N ILE A 280 -10.14 9.80 8.46
CA ILE A 280 -10.32 8.57 7.70
C ILE A 280 -10.43 8.91 6.22
N THR A 281 -9.63 8.22 5.39
CA THR A 281 -9.79 8.21 3.94
C THR A 281 -10.08 6.78 3.46
N PRO A 282 -10.92 6.58 2.43
CA PRO A 282 -11.46 5.26 2.09
C PRO A 282 -10.54 4.45 1.16
N HIS A 283 -9.32 4.13 1.62
CA HIS A 283 -8.29 3.36 0.91
C HIS A 283 -7.99 3.94 -0.47
N VAL A 284 -7.72 5.25 -0.51
CA VAL A 284 -7.55 6.01 -1.75
C VAL A 284 -6.14 6.53 -1.99
N ALA A 285 -5.25 6.42 -1.00
CA ALA A 285 -3.89 6.92 -1.09
C ALA A 285 -3.09 6.33 -2.28
N GLY A 286 -3.39 5.10 -2.68
CA GLY A 286 -2.69 4.35 -3.71
C GLY A 286 -3.45 4.11 -5.02
N ASN A 287 -4.56 4.77 -5.28
CA ASN A 287 -5.33 4.62 -6.51
C ASN A 287 -4.63 5.27 -7.73
N PHE A 288 -5.25 5.15 -8.92
CA PHE A 288 -4.77 5.76 -10.19
C PHE A 288 -5.04 7.27 -10.30
N TYR A 289 -5.39 7.92 -9.18
CA TYR A 289 -5.70 9.35 -9.17
C TYR A 289 -4.48 10.22 -9.48
N LEU A 290 -3.27 9.76 -9.17
CA LEU A 290 -2.04 10.38 -9.62
C LEU A 290 -1.57 9.71 -10.92
N ALA A 291 -1.52 10.45 -12.03
CA ALA A 291 -1.12 9.93 -13.34
C ALA A 291 0.24 9.21 -13.32
N GLU A 292 1.22 9.78 -12.61
CA GLU A 292 2.55 9.18 -12.45
C GLU A 292 2.51 7.77 -11.85
N THR A 293 1.57 7.49 -10.94
CA THR A 293 1.40 6.13 -10.37
C THR A 293 1.00 5.15 -11.47
N PHE A 294 0.06 5.54 -12.33
CA PHE A 294 -0.38 4.69 -13.43
C PHE A 294 0.73 4.44 -14.45
N GLU A 295 1.49 5.47 -14.81
CA GLU A 295 2.66 5.33 -15.69
C GLU A 295 3.67 4.32 -15.14
N ARG A 296 3.94 4.36 -13.84
CA ARG A 296 4.83 3.41 -13.18
C ARG A 296 4.28 1.98 -13.20
N ILE A 297 2.96 1.81 -13.01
CA ILE A 297 2.30 0.50 -13.12
C ILE A 297 2.48 -0.07 -14.52
N VAL A 298 2.16 0.72 -15.56
CA VAL A 298 2.30 0.31 -16.97
C VAL A 298 3.74 -0.05 -17.29
N LYS A 299 4.70 0.74 -16.82
CA LYS A 299 6.14 0.46 -16.99
C LYS A 299 6.55 -0.87 -16.36
N ILE A 300 6.14 -1.14 -15.10
CA ILE A 300 6.44 -2.40 -14.42
C ILE A 300 5.79 -3.58 -15.16
N ALA A 301 4.55 -3.42 -15.61
CA ALA A 301 3.86 -4.44 -16.39
C ALA A 301 4.57 -4.74 -17.70
N GLY A 302 5.02 -3.70 -18.42
CA GLY A 302 5.79 -3.84 -19.66
C GLY A 302 7.15 -4.49 -19.45
N GLU A 303 7.87 -4.18 -18.35
CA GLU A 303 9.13 -4.83 -17.99
C GLU A 303 8.91 -6.35 -17.78
N ASN A 304 7.85 -6.73 -17.04
CA ASN A 304 7.54 -8.13 -16.79
C ASN A 304 6.98 -8.85 -18.03
N LEU A 305 6.26 -8.14 -18.89
CA LEU A 305 5.80 -8.69 -20.17
C LEU A 305 6.97 -8.99 -21.10
N SER A 306 7.96 -8.09 -21.17
CA SER A 306 9.20 -8.34 -21.90
C SER A 306 10.00 -9.51 -21.30
N ALA A 307 10.07 -9.59 -19.96
CA ALA A 307 10.71 -10.71 -19.27
C ALA A 307 10.04 -12.04 -19.59
N TRP A 308 8.71 -12.08 -19.64
CA TRP A 308 7.93 -13.26 -20.03
C TRP A 308 8.19 -13.63 -21.51
N ALA A 309 8.20 -12.65 -22.41
CA ALA A 309 8.45 -12.88 -23.83
C ALA A 309 9.83 -13.50 -24.09
N ASN A 310 10.84 -13.05 -23.34
CA ASN A 310 12.26 -13.45 -23.51
C ASN A 310 12.73 -14.55 -22.55
N GLY A 311 11.89 -15.03 -21.62
CA GLY A 311 12.25 -16.05 -20.62
C GLY A 311 13.29 -15.55 -19.60
N THR A 312 13.31 -14.26 -19.29
CA THR A 312 14.21 -13.66 -18.30
C THR A 312 13.52 -13.49 -16.94
N PRO A 313 14.27 -13.24 -15.85
CA PRO A 313 13.68 -13.08 -14.52
C PRO A 313 12.67 -11.93 -14.42
N TYR A 314 11.56 -12.17 -13.75
CA TYR A 314 10.53 -11.15 -13.49
C TYR A 314 10.92 -10.23 -12.35
N ARG A 315 10.46 -8.99 -12.42
CA ARG A 315 10.50 -8.03 -11.33
C ARG A 315 9.32 -8.25 -10.38
N ASN A 316 9.54 -8.01 -9.08
CA ASN A 316 8.48 -8.02 -8.05
C ASN A 316 7.68 -9.33 -7.96
N VAL A 317 8.33 -10.48 -8.14
CA VAL A 317 7.69 -11.78 -7.90
C VAL A 317 7.26 -11.87 -6.44
N VAL A 318 6.00 -12.25 -6.22
CA VAL A 318 5.42 -12.34 -4.88
C VAL A 318 5.85 -13.66 -4.21
N ASP A 319 6.33 -13.56 -2.98
CA ASP A 319 6.51 -14.69 -2.08
C ASP A 319 5.18 -15.02 -1.41
N PHE A 320 4.65 -16.20 -1.65
CA PHE A 320 3.37 -16.65 -1.11
C PHE A 320 3.35 -16.80 0.41
N THR A 321 4.52 -16.94 1.05
CA THR A 321 4.64 -17.05 2.51
C THR A 321 4.46 -15.68 3.18
N THR A 322 4.97 -14.64 2.54
CA THR A 322 5.02 -13.29 3.13
C THR A 322 4.03 -12.31 2.50
N GLY A 323 3.47 -12.63 1.32
CA GLY A 323 2.65 -11.72 0.53
C GLY A 323 3.43 -10.57 -0.12
N TYR A 324 4.76 -10.56 0.00
CA TYR A 324 5.65 -9.53 -0.53
C TYR A 324 6.46 -10.02 -1.71
N ARG A 325 7.14 -9.07 -2.37
CA ARG A 325 8.18 -9.39 -3.33
C ARG A 325 9.32 -10.17 -2.64
N LYS A 326 9.82 -11.17 -3.35
CA LYS A 326 11.03 -11.91 -3.00
C LYS A 326 12.25 -10.99 -2.94
#